data_4a173910c4c728e6ec1b29917bec455d
#
_entry.id   4a173910c4c728e6ec1b29917bec455d
#
_cell.length_a   1.000
_cell.length_b   1.000
_cell.length_c   1.000
_cell.angle_alpha   90.00
_cell.angle_beta   90.00
_cell.angle_gamma   90.00
#
_symmetry.space_group_name_H-M   'P 1'
#
loop_
_entity.id
_entity.type
_entity.pdbx_description
1 polymer ?
#
loop_
_entity_poly.entity_id
_entity_poly.type
_entity_poly.pdbx_seq_one_letter_code
_entity_poly.pdbx_strand_id
1 'polypeptide(L)'
;MYDKDSIYSERDLNYVPCDLCGSDTPEVLFEKNGFKYVKCRNCDLVYVNPRLKDPLGHQETFYNNLAASFGDLDKQAHHDYTGSRRKRLLKEAAMYLPFNLNGRILDIGCGFGGFLKGAAEQGWKHPEGIEIAPVAAEYTSKFFPVKMKPFEEIQYNDYSFDVIRLNNVIEHLPSPKSLMSSAYNNLRSGGLLVISTPNFASLSVTLCRQKWQYIGGDDHIYLFTPKTISQMLGANGFKVVNIRTKGIHITPKYHVKKPCSYLETLLNNEIEIIEKVLDFFVRRTLWGHRLKVWAKKG
;
A
#
# COMPACT_ATOMS: atom_id res chain seq x y z
N MET A 1 -12.16 16.58 -12.09
CA MET A 1 -12.78 17.47 -11.09
C MET A 1 -14.03 16.74 -10.64
N TYR A 2 -13.94 15.94 -9.57
CA TYR A 2 -15.08 15.20 -9.03
C TYR A 2 -15.92 16.20 -8.23
N ASP A 3 -17.22 16.19 -8.53
CA ASP A 3 -18.22 17.02 -7.89
C ASP A 3 -18.34 16.64 -6.41
N LYS A 4 -18.40 17.63 -5.53
CA LYS A 4 -18.06 17.51 -4.11
C LYS A 4 -19.24 17.26 -3.19
N ASP A 5 -20.43 17.04 -3.72
CA ASP A 5 -21.61 16.80 -2.88
C ASP A 5 -21.90 15.30 -2.82
N SER A 6 -21.54 14.72 -1.68
CA SER A 6 -21.73 13.36 -1.16
C SER A 6 -22.29 12.34 -2.18
N ILE A 7 -21.40 11.68 -2.91
CA ILE A 7 -21.72 10.51 -3.76
C ILE A 7 -22.31 9.37 -2.92
N TYR A 8 -22.09 9.37 -1.60
CA TYR A 8 -22.50 8.32 -0.68
C TYR A 8 -23.53 8.84 0.31
N SER A 9 -24.63 8.09 0.47
CA SER A 9 -25.65 8.33 1.49
C SER A 9 -25.21 7.75 2.84
N GLU A 10 -25.82 8.20 3.96
CA GLU A 10 -25.59 7.59 5.26
C GLU A 10 -25.87 6.08 5.27
N ARG A 11 -26.75 5.60 4.39
CA ARG A 11 -27.10 4.18 4.23
C ARG A 11 -25.95 3.33 3.68
N ASP A 12 -24.98 3.95 3.00
CA ASP A 12 -23.81 3.29 2.41
C ASP A 12 -22.64 3.20 3.38
N LEU A 13 -22.75 3.86 4.53
CA LEU A 13 -21.70 3.97 5.54
C LEU A 13 -21.95 3.07 6.74
N ASN A 14 -20.86 2.67 7.41
CA ASN A 14 -20.86 1.89 8.63
C ASN A 14 -19.82 2.42 9.63
N TYR A 15 -20.23 2.51 10.90
CA TYR A 15 -19.31 2.76 12.02
C TYR A 15 -18.63 1.47 12.44
N VAL A 16 -17.32 1.53 12.65
CA VAL A 16 -16.51 0.38 13.02
C VAL A 16 -15.59 0.72 14.20
N PRO A 17 -15.35 -0.24 15.12
CA PRO A 17 -14.31 -0.06 16.14
C PRO A 17 -12.92 -0.03 15.51
N CYS A 18 -11.92 0.42 16.28
CA CYS A 18 -10.53 0.45 15.85
C CYS A 18 -10.02 -0.98 15.57
N ASP A 19 -9.60 -1.27 14.33
CA ASP A 19 -9.14 -2.60 13.93
C ASP A 19 -7.86 -3.05 14.66
N LEU A 20 -7.03 -2.10 15.14
CA LEU A 20 -5.82 -2.44 15.88
C LEU A 20 -6.11 -2.90 17.31
N CYS A 21 -6.93 -2.19 18.07
CA CYS A 21 -7.10 -2.43 19.51
C CYS A 21 -8.54 -2.72 19.96
N GLY A 22 -9.52 -2.67 19.05
CA GLY A 22 -10.94 -2.93 19.35
C GLY A 22 -11.64 -1.78 20.07
N SER A 23 -10.97 -0.67 20.39
CA SER A 23 -11.56 0.47 21.09
C SER A 23 -12.57 1.20 20.21
N ASP A 24 -13.67 1.63 20.81
CA ASP A 24 -14.72 2.43 20.15
C ASP A 24 -14.75 3.87 20.68
N THR A 25 -13.57 4.45 20.89
CA THR A 25 -13.40 5.83 21.38
C THR A 25 -12.54 6.65 20.41
N PRO A 26 -13.00 6.88 19.18
CA PRO A 26 -12.27 7.72 18.25
C PRO A 26 -12.51 9.22 18.52
N GLU A 27 -11.54 10.05 18.11
CA GLU A 27 -11.69 11.49 18.00
C GLU A 27 -11.54 11.92 16.53
N VAL A 28 -12.37 12.84 16.07
CA VAL A 28 -12.30 13.37 14.71
C VAL A 28 -11.05 14.23 14.58
N LEU A 29 -10.18 13.91 13.62
CA LEU A 29 -9.00 14.72 13.29
C LEU A 29 -9.32 15.78 12.22
N PHE A 30 -9.97 15.34 11.15
CA PHE A 30 -10.37 16.20 10.03
C PHE A 30 -11.40 15.48 9.15
N GLU A 31 -11.98 16.27 8.24
CA GLU A 31 -12.91 15.78 7.23
C GLU A 31 -12.39 16.12 5.83
N LYS A 32 -12.55 15.22 4.88
CA LYS A 32 -12.20 15.43 3.48
C LYS A 32 -13.06 14.58 2.56
N ASN A 33 -13.55 15.17 1.47
CA ASN A 33 -14.38 14.51 0.46
C ASN A 33 -15.62 13.80 1.08
N GLY A 34 -16.23 14.37 2.13
CA GLY A 34 -17.37 13.78 2.83
C GLY A 34 -17.02 12.66 3.83
N PHE A 35 -15.75 12.27 3.95
CA PHE A 35 -15.29 11.26 4.90
C PHE A 35 -14.58 11.88 6.11
N LYS A 36 -14.89 11.34 7.30
CA LYS A 36 -14.21 11.72 8.55
C LYS A 36 -13.03 10.81 8.80
N TYR A 37 -11.85 11.38 8.95
CA TYR A 37 -10.68 10.70 9.48
C TYR A 37 -10.65 10.86 10.98
N VAL A 38 -10.65 9.74 11.67
CA VAL A 38 -10.66 9.69 13.13
C VAL A 38 -9.36 9.07 13.65
N LYS A 39 -8.96 9.47 14.84
CA LYS A 39 -7.82 8.88 15.55
C LYS A 39 -8.33 8.11 16.76
N CYS A 40 -7.93 6.86 16.90
CA CYS A 40 -8.20 6.08 18.09
C CYS A 40 -7.47 6.66 19.30
N ARG A 41 -8.19 6.98 20.37
CA ARG A 41 -7.58 7.53 21.60
C ARG A 41 -6.70 6.54 22.35
N ASN A 42 -6.88 5.23 22.11
CA ASN A 42 -6.15 4.19 22.81
C ASN A 42 -4.81 3.84 22.14
N CYS A 43 -4.76 3.75 20.78
CA CYS A 43 -3.57 3.27 20.07
C CYS A 43 -3.02 4.22 19.01
N ASP A 44 -3.62 5.39 18.81
CA ASP A 44 -3.27 6.42 17.83
C ASP A 44 -3.47 6.01 16.36
N LEU A 45 -4.07 4.86 16.03
CA LEU A 45 -4.38 4.50 14.65
C LEU A 45 -5.35 5.52 14.07
N VAL A 46 -5.05 6.01 12.86
CA VAL A 46 -5.92 6.91 12.12
C VAL A 46 -6.64 6.13 11.02
N TYR A 47 -7.95 6.28 10.95
CA TYR A 47 -8.78 5.56 9.99
C TYR A 47 -10.04 6.34 9.64
N VAL A 48 -10.70 5.95 8.55
CA VAL A 48 -11.98 6.52 8.11
C VAL A 48 -13.11 5.91 8.93
N ASN A 49 -13.95 6.76 9.56
CA ASN A 49 -15.09 6.31 10.34
C ASN A 49 -16.18 7.43 10.44
N PRO A 50 -17.41 7.22 9.94
CA PRO A 50 -17.86 6.01 9.26
C PRO A 50 -17.18 5.81 7.90
N ARG A 51 -17.18 4.58 7.43
CA ARG A 51 -16.60 4.19 6.13
C ARG A 51 -17.60 3.42 5.28
N LEU A 52 -17.30 3.20 4.01
CA LEU A 52 -18.12 2.39 3.12
C LEU A 52 -18.37 1.01 3.71
N LYS A 53 -19.59 0.48 3.53
CA LYS A 53 -19.98 -0.87 3.98
C LYS A 53 -19.21 -1.96 3.25
N ASP A 54 -18.99 -1.75 1.95
CA ASP A 54 -18.22 -2.65 1.09
C ASP A 54 -17.00 -1.91 0.48
N PRO A 55 -15.93 -1.70 1.25
CA PRO A 55 -14.75 -1.03 0.73
C PRO A 55 -13.96 -1.88 -0.28
N LEU A 56 -14.03 -3.23 -0.19
CA LEU A 56 -13.36 -4.11 -1.15
C LEU A 56 -14.04 -4.09 -2.51
N GLY A 57 -15.36 -4.23 -2.57
CA GLY A 57 -16.11 -4.15 -3.83
C GLY A 57 -15.97 -2.77 -4.50
N HIS A 58 -15.90 -1.69 -3.70
CA HIS A 58 -15.60 -0.37 -4.23
C HIS A 58 -14.21 -0.31 -4.88
N GLN A 59 -13.19 -0.85 -4.21
CA GLN A 59 -11.82 -0.87 -4.73
C GLN A 59 -11.68 -1.80 -5.94
N GLU A 60 -12.27 -2.98 -5.90
CA GLU A 60 -12.30 -3.89 -7.04
C GLU A 60 -12.85 -3.17 -8.28
N THR A 61 -13.98 -2.50 -8.14
CA THR A 61 -14.61 -1.73 -9.22
C THR A 61 -13.70 -0.59 -9.71
N PHE A 62 -13.11 0.17 -8.78
CA PHE A 62 -12.22 1.27 -9.11
C PHE A 62 -10.98 0.79 -9.88
N TYR A 63 -10.27 -0.21 -9.36
CA TYR A 63 -9.05 -0.72 -9.99
C TYR A 63 -9.34 -1.47 -11.29
N ASN A 64 -10.48 -2.15 -11.38
CA ASN A 64 -10.89 -2.80 -12.62
C ASN A 64 -11.18 -1.78 -13.73
N ASN A 65 -11.92 -0.71 -13.42
CA ASN A 65 -12.18 0.37 -14.36
C ASN A 65 -10.90 1.11 -14.77
N LEU A 66 -9.99 1.34 -13.81
CA LEU A 66 -8.67 1.92 -14.06
C LEU A 66 -7.87 1.02 -15.01
N ALA A 67 -7.80 -0.29 -14.74
CA ALA A 67 -7.10 -1.25 -15.58
C ALA A 67 -7.70 -1.31 -17.00
N ALA A 68 -9.01 -1.35 -17.11
CA ALA A 68 -9.71 -1.33 -18.41
C ALA A 68 -9.46 -0.04 -19.21
N SER A 69 -9.25 1.10 -18.52
CA SER A 69 -8.99 2.39 -19.17
C SER A 69 -7.63 2.48 -19.88
N PHE A 70 -6.70 1.57 -19.60
CA PHE A 70 -5.37 1.56 -20.23
C PHE A 70 -5.42 1.18 -21.72
N GLY A 71 -6.48 0.54 -22.18
CA GLY A 71 -6.69 0.14 -23.56
C GLY A 71 -5.75 -0.99 -24.02
N ASP A 72 -4.46 -0.82 -23.85
CA ASP A 72 -3.42 -1.81 -24.20
C ASP A 72 -2.74 -2.29 -22.92
N LEU A 73 -3.12 -3.48 -22.44
CA LEU A 73 -2.63 -4.06 -21.20
C LEU A 73 -1.14 -4.46 -21.29
N ASP A 74 -0.65 -4.83 -22.49
CA ASP A 74 0.76 -5.15 -22.67
C ASP A 74 1.63 -3.90 -22.53
N LYS A 75 1.18 -2.76 -23.05
CA LYS A 75 1.87 -1.48 -22.83
C LYS A 75 1.85 -1.08 -21.37
N GLN A 76 0.76 -1.28 -20.66
CA GLN A 76 0.67 -0.98 -19.23
C GLN A 76 1.60 -1.88 -18.43
N ALA A 77 1.59 -3.18 -18.66
CA ALA A 77 2.48 -4.14 -17.99
C ALA A 77 3.96 -3.85 -18.33
N HIS A 78 4.26 -3.49 -19.59
CA HIS A 78 5.60 -3.04 -19.98
C HIS A 78 6.01 -1.77 -19.24
N HIS A 79 5.12 -0.77 -19.16
CA HIS A 79 5.38 0.46 -18.42
C HIS A 79 5.64 0.18 -16.92
N ASP A 80 4.93 -0.77 -16.32
CA ASP A 80 5.10 -1.14 -14.92
C ASP A 80 6.39 -1.95 -14.68
N TYR A 81 6.96 -2.54 -15.73
CA TYR A 81 8.17 -3.34 -15.64
C TYR A 81 9.29 -2.86 -16.60
N THR A 82 9.55 -1.55 -16.66
CA THR A 82 10.61 -0.97 -17.50
C THR A 82 11.42 0.09 -16.76
N GLY A 83 12.56 0.48 -17.30
CA GLY A 83 13.39 1.57 -16.84
C GLY A 83 13.75 1.51 -15.35
N SER A 84 13.50 2.59 -14.63
CA SER A 84 13.79 2.71 -13.20
C SER A 84 12.87 1.84 -12.32
N ARG A 85 11.64 1.57 -12.78
CA ARG A 85 10.70 0.68 -12.09
C ARG A 85 11.23 -0.76 -12.07
N ARG A 86 11.65 -1.30 -13.22
CA ARG A 86 12.27 -2.62 -13.30
C ARG A 86 13.49 -2.73 -12.41
N LYS A 87 14.44 -1.76 -12.49
CA LYS A 87 15.62 -1.75 -11.61
C LYS A 87 15.26 -1.80 -10.13
N ARG A 88 14.23 -1.06 -9.72
CA ARG A 88 13.75 -1.06 -8.34
C ARG A 88 13.17 -2.39 -7.93
N LEU A 89 12.33 -3.01 -8.77
CA LEU A 89 11.68 -4.30 -8.49
C LEU A 89 12.71 -5.44 -8.42
N LEU A 90 13.68 -5.48 -9.34
CA LEU A 90 14.79 -6.42 -9.29
C LEU A 90 15.61 -6.27 -8.00
N LYS A 91 15.96 -5.04 -7.63
CA LYS A 91 16.68 -4.77 -6.36
C LYS A 91 15.86 -5.20 -5.16
N GLU A 92 14.55 -4.98 -5.18
CA GLU A 92 13.67 -5.41 -4.10
C GLU A 92 13.62 -6.93 -4.00
N ALA A 93 13.40 -7.64 -5.11
CA ALA A 93 13.37 -9.09 -5.14
C ALA A 93 14.72 -9.72 -4.70
N ALA A 94 15.84 -9.11 -5.12
CA ALA A 94 17.17 -9.52 -4.69
C ALA A 94 17.39 -9.43 -3.17
N MET A 95 16.72 -8.51 -2.48
CA MET A 95 16.83 -8.39 -1.02
C MET A 95 16.26 -9.60 -0.27
N TYR A 96 15.44 -10.41 -0.92
CA TYR A 96 14.81 -11.59 -0.33
C TYR A 96 15.54 -12.90 -0.65
N LEU A 97 16.59 -12.88 -1.48
CA LEU A 97 17.37 -14.07 -1.86
C LEU A 97 17.92 -14.87 -0.68
N PRO A 98 18.33 -14.26 0.46
CA PRO A 98 18.78 -15.04 1.61
C PRO A 98 17.72 -15.97 2.21
N PHE A 99 16.45 -15.84 1.82
CA PHE A 99 15.37 -16.65 2.38
C PHE A 99 15.21 -18.03 1.74
N ASN A 100 15.56 -18.27 0.55
CA ASN A 100 15.54 -19.53 -0.20
C ASN A 100 14.95 -19.35 -1.61
N LEU A 101 15.75 -19.50 -2.64
CA LEU A 101 15.30 -19.36 -4.03
C LEU A 101 14.30 -20.44 -4.46
N ASN A 102 14.36 -21.63 -3.84
CA ASN A 102 13.41 -22.72 -4.07
C ASN A 102 12.14 -22.57 -3.23
N GLY A 103 12.08 -21.52 -2.38
CA GLY A 103 10.92 -21.22 -1.56
C GLY A 103 9.82 -20.51 -2.34
N ARG A 104 8.72 -20.27 -1.65
CA ARG A 104 7.53 -19.59 -2.20
C ARG A 104 7.50 -18.14 -1.77
N ILE A 105 7.23 -17.26 -2.73
CA ILE A 105 7.03 -15.84 -2.49
C ILE A 105 5.65 -15.42 -2.98
N LEU A 106 4.88 -14.75 -2.12
CA LEU A 106 3.55 -14.24 -2.41
C LEU A 106 3.55 -12.71 -2.48
N ASP A 107 2.98 -12.16 -3.55
CA ASP A 107 2.71 -10.72 -3.69
C ASP A 107 1.20 -10.48 -3.61
N ILE A 108 0.74 -9.90 -2.50
CA ILE A 108 -0.66 -9.53 -2.31
C ILE A 108 -0.88 -8.15 -2.92
N GLY A 109 -1.87 -8.03 -3.83
CA GLY A 109 -2.06 -6.87 -4.70
C GLY A 109 -1.00 -6.81 -5.79
N CYS A 110 -0.83 -7.90 -6.53
CA CYS A 110 0.25 -8.04 -7.51
C CYS A 110 0.07 -7.21 -8.78
N GLY A 111 -1.13 -6.66 -9.04
CA GLY A 111 -1.45 -5.89 -10.23
C GLY A 111 -1.08 -6.63 -11.51
N PHE A 112 -0.41 -5.97 -12.45
CA PHE A 112 0.09 -6.55 -13.70
C PHE A 112 1.38 -7.40 -13.54
N GLY A 113 1.66 -7.91 -12.35
CA GLY A 113 2.72 -8.89 -12.10
C GLY A 113 4.16 -8.37 -12.17
N GLY A 114 4.37 -7.06 -12.16
CA GLY A 114 5.72 -6.49 -12.29
C GLY A 114 6.70 -6.98 -11.23
N PHE A 115 6.27 -7.13 -9.97
CA PHE A 115 7.13 -7.70 -8.92
C PHE A 115 7.36 -9.20 -9.11
N LEU A 116 6.34 -9.96 -9.48
CA LEU A 116 6.46 -11.41 -9.73
C LEU A 116 7.47 -11.68 -10.83
N LYS A 117 7.45 -10.90 -11.92
CA LYS A 117 8.44 -10.95 -12.99
C LYS A 117 9.84 -10.65 -12.47
N GLY A 118 9.99 -9.60 -11.64
CA GLY A 118 11.26 -9.27 -11.00
C GLY A 118 11.77 -10.37 -10.07
N ALA A 119 10.89 -11.04 -9.34
CA ALA A 119 11.24 -12.16 -8.50
C ALA A 119 11.71 -13.37 -9.33
N ALA A 120 11.00 -13.71 -10.39
CA ALA A 120 11.39 -14.79 -11.30
C ALA A 120 12.75 -14.52 -11.97
N GLU A 121 13.01 -13.29 -12.45
CA GLU A 121 14.30 -12.89 -13.01
C GLU A 121 15.45 -12.96 -11.99
N GLN A 122 15.16 -12.79 -10.69
CA GLN A 122 16.14 -12.97 -9.61
C GLN A 122 16.28 -14.42 -9.15
N GLY A 123 15.58 -15.35 -9.79
CA GLY A 123 15.74 -16.79 -9.58
C GLY A 123 14.75 -17.42 -8.60
N TRP A 124 13.75 -16.69 -8.08
CA TRP A 124 12.66 -17.28 -7.33
C TRP A 124 11.89 -18.27 -8.20
N LYS A 125 11.71 -19.53 -7.72
CA LYS A 125 11.08 -20.60 -8.50
C LYS A 125 9.56 -20.58 -8.43
N HIS A 126 9.00 -20.07 -7.34
CA HIS A 126 7.56 -20.12 -7.07
C HIS A 126 7.01 -18.74 -6.66
N PRO A 127 7.06 -17.73 -7.56
CA PRO A 127 6.37 -16.46 -7.33
C PRO A 127 4.88 -16.65 -7.60
N GLU A 128 4.04 -16.21 -6.65
CA GLU A 128 2.58 -16.27 -6.70
C GLU A 128 1.97 -14.92 -6.39
N GLY A 129 0.78 -14.64 -6.93
CA GLY A 129 0.07 -13.39 -6.75
C GLY A 129 -1.35 -13.55 -6.19
N ILE A 130 -1.82 -12.49 -5.56
CA ILE A 130 -3.23 -12.26 -5.27
C ILE A 130 -3.58 -10.89 -5.85
N GLU A 131 -4.67 -10.81 -6.60
CA GLU A 131 -5.17 -9.57 -7.16
C GLU A 131 -6.71 -9.64 -7.24
N ILE A 132 -7.39 -8.62 -6.71
CA ILE A 132 -8.85 -8.59 -6.67
C ILE A 132 -9.45 -7.96 -7.94
N ALA A 133 -8.71 -7.10 -8.66
CA ALA A 133 -9.16 -6.49 -9.90
C ALA A 133 -9.09 -7.51 -11.05
N PRO A 134 -10.25 -7.95 -11.61
CA PRO A 134 -10.30 -9.02 -12.60
C PRO A 134 -9.39 -8.79 -13.82
N VAL A 135 -9.40 -7.61 -14.41
CA VAL A 135 -8.58 -7.29 -15.60
C VAL A 135 -7.08 -7.49 -15.34
N ALA A 136 -6.58 -7.04 -14.20
CA ALA A 136 -5.16 -7.19 -13.86
C ALA A 136 -4.82 -8.64 -13.47
N ALA A 137 -5.71 -9.29 -12.73
CA ALA A 137 -5.54 -10.68 -12.31
C ALA A 137 -5.53 -11.64 -13.49
N GLU A 138 -6.49 -11.52 -14.42
CA GLU A 138 -6.56 -12.32 -15.66
C GLU A 138 -5.33 -12.11 -16.55
N TYR A 139 -4.86 -10.87 -16.66
CA TYR A 139 -3.62 -10.59 -17.40
C TYR A 139 -2.43 -11.30 -16.77
N THR A 140 -2.25 -11.16 -15.46
CA THR A 140 -1.09 -11.69 -14.74
C THR A 140 -1.12 -13.22 -14.63
N SER A 141 -2.31 -13.82 -14.57
CA SER A 141 -2.49 -15.29 -14.53
C SER A 141 -1.98 -16.02 -15.76
N LYS A 142 -1.76 -15.31 -16.88
CA LYS A 142 -1.12 -15.87 -18.08
C LYS A 142 0.35 -16.24 -17.85
N PHE A 143 0.99 -15.69 -16.84
CA PHE A 143 2.43 -15.81 -16.59
C PHE A 143 2.77 -16.39 -15.21
N PHE A 144 1.89 -16.18 -14.22
CA PHE A 144 2.10 -16.58 -12.83
C PHE A 144 0.82 -17.14 -12.22
N PRO A 145 0.90 -18.03 -11.23
CA PRO A 145 -0.26 -18.42 -10.43
C PRO A 145 -0.82 -17.17 -9.71
N VAL A 146 -2.09 -16.83 -9.99
CA VAL A 146 -2.80 -15.70 -9.35
C VAL A 146 -4.14 -16.17 -8.84
N LYS A 147 -4.52 -15.75 -7.62
CA LYS A 147 -5.84 -15.97 -7.05
C LYS A 147 -6.61 -14.65 -6.97
N MET A 148 -7.87 -14.67 -7.45
CA MET A 148 -8.77 -13.49 -7.51
C MET A 148 -9.74 -13.47 -6.32
N LYS A 149 -9.21 -13.59 -5.11
CA LYS A 149 -10.00 -13.54 -3.86
C LYS A 149 -9.21 -12.80 -2.80
N PRO A 150 -9.89 -12.18 -1.82
CA PRO A 150 -9.22 -11.69 -0.61
C PRO A 150 -8.35 -12.79 0.00
N PHE A 151 -7.17 -12.41 0.49
CA PHE A 151 -6.19 -13.37 1.02
C PHE A 151 -6.76 -14.17 2.19
N GLU A 152 -7.58 -13.55 3.03
CA GLU A 152 -8.21 -14.13 4.20
C GLU A 152 -9.22 -15.24 3.86
N GLU A 153 -9.72 -15.24 2.63
CA GLU A 153 -10.67 -16.25 2.13
C GLU A 153 -9.98 -17.43 1.43
N ILE A 154 -8.65 -17.34 1.26
CA ILE A 154 -7.88 -18.38 0.57
C ILE A 154 -7.32 -19.35 1.60
N GLN A 155 -7.68 -20.60 1.44
CA GLN A 155 -7.03 -21.68 2.19
C GLN A 155 -5.73 -22.09 1.49
N TYR A 156 -4.62 -21.84 2.15
CA TYR A 156 -3.32 -22.42 1.81
C TYR A 156 -2.99 -23.51 2.85
N ASN A 157 -2.12 -24.42 2.48
CA ASN A 157 -1.50 -25.29 3.48
C ASN A 157 -0.67 -24.41 4.42
N ASP A 158 -0.72 -24.68 5.73
CA ASP A 158 0.03 -23.93 6.73
C ASP A 158 1.53 -23.83 6.36
N TYR A 159 2.14 -22.72 6.72
CA TYR A 159 3.56 -22.46 6.52
C TYR A 159 4.04 -22.52 5.06
N SER A 160 3.17 -22.09 4.14
CA SER A 160 3.41 -22.21 2.70
C SER A 160 4.45 -21.26 2.16
N PHE A 161 4.67 -20.08 2.77
CA PHE A 161 5.47 -19.01 2.19
C PHE A 161 6.72 -18.67 2.99
N ASP A 162 7.82 -18.42 2.27
CA ASP A 162 9.05 -17.86 2.82
C ASP A 162 8.97 -16.34 2.95
N VAL A 163 8.30 -15.71 1.98
CA VAL A 163 8.09 -14.26 1.93
C VAL A 163 6.65 -13.95 1.52
N ILE A 164 5.99 -13.08 2.26
CA ILE A 164 4.73 -12.43 1.87
C ILE A 164 4.99 -10.93 1.75
N ARG A 165 4.58 -10.36 0.64
CA ARG A 165 4.76 -8.94 0.32
C ARG A 165 3.42 -8.25 0.10
N LEU A 166 3.30 -7.04 0.67
CA LEU A 166 2.22 -6.10 0.39
C LEU A 166 2.82 -4.74 0.01
N ASN A 167 2.38 -4.17 -1.10
CA ASN A 167 2.86 -2.86 -1.51
C ASN A 167 1.69 -1.95 -1.92
N ASN A 168 1.35 -1.00 -1.08
CA ASN A 168 0.16 -0.16 -1.16
C ASN A 168 -1.12 -1.01 -1.24
N VAL A 169 -1.35 -1.80 -0.22
CA VAL A 169 -2.51 -2.69 -0.07
C VAL A 169 -3.13 -2.54 1.31
N ILE A 170 -2.31 -2.57 2.38
CA ILE A 170 -2.81 -2.62 3.75
C ILE A 170 -3.69 -1.42 4.13
N GLU A 171 -3.42 -0.26 3.55
CA GLU A 171 -4.19 0.98 3.75
C GLU A 171 -5.61 0.92 3.19
N HIS A 172 -5.87 -0.03 2.30
CA HIS A 172 -7.15 -0.21 1.61
C HIS A 172 -8.04 -1.30 2.23
N LEU A 173 -7.49 -2.16 3.07
CA LEU A 173 -8.19 -3.36 3.55
C LEU A 173 -9.27 -3.02 4.59
N PRO A 174 -10.42 -3.72 4.58
CA PRO A 174 -11.43 -3.55 5.63
C PRO A 174 -10.94 -3.98 7.01
N SER A 175 -10.09 -5.02 7.10
CA SER A 175 -9.46 -5.47 8.34
C SER A 175 -7.99 -5.84 8.12
N PRO A 176 -7.07 -4.85 8.22
CA PRO A 176 -5.63 -5.11 8.25
C PRO A 176 -5.20 -6.18 9.25
N LYS A 177 -5.86 -6.23 10.43
CA LYS A 177 -5.59 -7.22 11.46
C LYS A 177 -5.89 -8.65 10.99
N SER A 178 -6.99 -8.86 10.29
CA SER A 178 -7.35 -10.18 9.73
C SER A 178 -6.30 -10.65 8.74
N LEU A 179 -5.89 -9.78 7.82
CA LEU A 179 -4.81 -10.09 6.88
C LEU A 179 -3.50 -10.41 7.60
N MET A 180 -3.13 -9.68 8.66
CA MET A 180 -1.91 -9.96 9.42
C MET A 180 -1.97 -11.35 10.07
N SER A 181 -3.12 -11.74 10.62
CA SER A 181 -3.33 -13.07 11.20
C SER A 181 -3.18 -14.16 10.14
N SER A 182 -3.81 -13.98 8.97
CA SER A 182 -3.68 -14.91 7.83
C SER A 182 -2.24 -14.98 7.32
N ALA A 183 -1.53 -13.85 7.24
CA ALA A 183 -0.12 -13.82 6.83
C ALA A 183 0.76 -14.56 7.85
N TYR A 184 0.49 -14.39 9.14
CA TYR A 184 1.22 -15.10 10.18
C TYR A 184 1.06 -16.62 10.05
N ASN A 185 -0.16 -17.10 9.85
CA ASN A 185 -0.43 -18.53 9.71
C ASN A 185 0.22 -19.12 8.46
N ASN A 186 0.22 -18.40 7.35
CA ASN A 186 0.74 -18.87 6.07
C ASN A 186 2.26 -18.71 5.88
N LEU A 187 2.94 -17.91 6.71
CA LEU A 187 4.40 -17.84 6.71
C LEU A 187 5.01 -19.00 7.47
N ARG A 188 6.11 -19.57 6.97
CA ARG A 188 6.93 -20.50 7.75
C ARG A 188 7.60 -19.81 8.94
N SER A 189 8.07 -20.57 9.92
CA SER A 189 8.89 -20.02 11.02
C SER A 189 10.12 -19.31 10.46
N GLY A 190 10.39 -18.10 10.95
CA GLY A 190 11.42 -17.20 10.42
C GLY A 190 11.10 -16.58 9.07
N GLY A 191 9.94 -16.86 8.48
CA GLY A 191 9.47 -16.26 7.23
C GLY A 191 9.28 -14.74 7.35
N LEU A 192 9.33 -14.07 6.22
CA LEU A 192 9.37 -12.60 6.15
C LEU A 192 8.07 -12.02 5.62
N LEU A 193 7.47 -11.11 6.38
CA LEU A 193 6.42 -10.22 5.91
C LEU A 193 7.01 -8.86 5.57
N VAL A 194 6.71 -8.35 4.37
CA VAL A 194 7.18 -7.04 3.91
C VAL A 194 5.99 -6.17 3.53
N ILE A 195 5.85 -5.02 4.19
CA ILE A 195 4.75 -4.08 3.96
C ILE A 195 5.32 -2.75 3.50
N SER A 196 4.75 -2.20 2.44
CA SER A 196 4.97 -0.81 2.04
C SER A 196 3.62 -0.10 1.99
N THR A 197 3.54 1.08 2.63
CA THR A 197 2.31 1.89 2.73
C THR A 197 2.67 3.38 2.85
N PRO A 198 1.77 4.32 2.57
CA PRO A 198 1.98 5.72 2.89
C PRO A 198 2.24 5.94 4.39
N ASN A 199 3.09 6.92 4.72
CA ASN A 199 3.45 7.25 6.09
C ASN A 199 2.73 8.51 6.57
N PHE A 200 1.77 8.37 7.45
CA PHE A 200 1.05 9.50 7.99
C PHE A 200 1.88 10.36 8.96
N ALA A 201 2.99 9.85 9.50
CA ALA A 201 3.95 10.60 10.30
C ALA A 201 5.03 11.32 9.47
N SER A 202 4.82 11.48 8.16
CA SER A 202 5.83 12.07 7.29
C SER A 202 5.87 13.59 7.34
N LEU A 203 7.02 14.16 6.99
CA LEU A 203 7.16 15.60 6.79
C LEU A 203 6.20 16.12 5.70
N SER A 204 5.91 15.32 4.68
CA SER A 204 4.91 15.64 3.65
C SER A 204 3.51 15.87 4.22
N VAL A 205 3.09 15.08 5.21
CA VAL A 205 1.80 15.28 5.91
C VAL A 205 1.81 16.59 6.69
N THR A 206 2.89 16.88 7.40
CA THR A 206 3.04 18.13 8.17
C THR A 206 2.92 19.36 7.27
N LEU A 207 3.53 19.32 6.08
CA LEU A 207 3.55 20.43 5.13
C LEU A 207 2.25 20.54 4.31
N CYS A 208 1.76 19.41 3.78
CA CYS A 208 0.58 19.39 2.90
C CYS A 208 -0.74 19.27 3.66
N ARG A 209 -0.70 18.81 4.92
CA ARG A 209 -1.88 18.60 5.76
C ARG A 209 -2.96 17.78 4.99
N GLN A 210 -4.20 18.24 4.98
CA GLN A 210 -5.31 17.60 4.28
C GLN A 210 -5.16 17.57 2.74
N LYS A 211 -4.22 18.34 2.17
CA LYS A 211 -3.90 18.29 0.73
C LYS A 211 -2.93 17.19 0.37
N TRP A 212 -2.45 16.40 1.35
CA TRP A 212 -1.59 15.26 1.07
C TRP A 212 -2.32 14.25 0.18
N GLN A 213 -1.64 13.81 -0.89
CA GLN A 213 -2.25 13.06 -2.00
C GLN A 213 -2.87 11.71 -1.59
N TYR A 214 -2.47 11.14 -0.46
CA TYR A 214 -2.97 9.85 0.03
C TYR A 214 -4.17 9.97 0.99
N ILE A 215 -4.74 11.15 1.16
CA ILE A 215 -5.99 11.35 1.89
C ILE A 215 -7.11 11.42 0.84
N GLY A 216 -7.70 10.27 0.50
CA GLY A 216 -8.82 10.12 -0.45
C GLY A 216 -10.17 10.04 0.25
N GLY A 217 -10.28 9.18 1.23
CA GLY A 217 -11.50 8.92 2.01
C GLY A 217 -12.17 7.60 1.65
N ASP A 218 -12.32 7.33 0.39
CA ASP A 218 -12.97 6.15 -0.17
C ASP A 218 -12.00 4.98 -0.46
N ASP A 219 -10.74 5.30 -0.78
CA ASP A 219 -9.70 4.32 -1.11
C ASP A 219 -8.72 4.03 0.04
N HIS A 220 -8.11 5.07 0.61
CA HIS A 220 -7.18 4.94 1.74
C HIS A 220 -7.93 5.06 3.06
N ILE A 221 -8.48 3.96 3.55
CA ILE A 221 -9.28 3.90 4.77
C ILE A 221 -8.46 3.82 6.05
N TYR A 222 -7.16 3.52 5.96
CA TYR A 222 -6.21 3.57 7.07
C TYR A 222 -4.99 4.43 6.75
N LEU A 223 -4.55 5.21 7.74
CA LEU A 223 -3.33 6.02 7.64
C LEU A 223 -2.33 5.55 8.70
N PHE A 224 -1.37 4.75 8.27
CA PHE A 224 -0.38 4.16 9.16
C PHE A 224 0.78 5.10 9.47
N THR A 225 1.31 4.97 10.68
CA THR A 225 2.59 5.52 11.11
C THR A 225 3.56 4.38 11.43
N PRO A 226 4.88 4.63 11.55
CA PRO A 226 5.83 3.60 12.04
C PRO A 226 5.39 2.98 13.38
N LYS A 227 4.79 3.77 14.27
CA LYS A 227 4.27 3.31 15.55
C LYS A 227 3.10 2.34 15.36
N THR A 228 2.04 2.77 14.67
CA THR A 228 0.79 2.01 14.58
C THR A 228 0.93 0.73 13.76
N ILE A 229 1.76 0.72 12.69
CA ILE A 229 2.05 -0.50 11.94
C ILE A 229 2.87 -1.49 12.78
N SER A 230 3.83 -1.01 13.59
CA SER A 230 4.61 -1.88 14.48
C SER A 230 3.75 -2.49 15.58
N GLN A 231 2.81 -1.73 16.13
CA GLN A 231 1.84 -2.23 17.13
C GLN A 231 0.94 -3.32 16.51
N MET A 232 0.43 -3.09 15.29
CA MET A 232 -0.40 -4.07 14.59
C MET A 232 0.35 -5.37 14.29
N LEU A 233 1.59 -5.27 13.83
CA LEU A 233 2.46 -6.42 13.60
C LEU A 233 2.74 -7.18 14.90
N GLY A 234 3.11 -6.48 15.97
CA GLY A 234 3.37 -7.07 17.28
C GLY A 234 2.16 -7.77 17.88
N ALA A 235 0.97 -7.16 17.75
CA ALA A 235 -0.29 -7.75 18.21
C ALA A 235 -0.66 -9.05 17.46
N ASN A 236 -0.09 -9.29 16.27
CA ASN A 236 -0.26 -10.51 15.48
C ASN A 236 0.96 -11.45 15.54
N GLY A 237 1.86 -11.29 16.52
CA GLY A 237 2.99 -12.18 16.75
C GLY A 237 4.24 -11.91 15.90
N PHE A 238 4.23 -10.90 15.06
CA PHE A 238 5.40 -10.55 14.25
C PHE A 238 6.43 -9.76 15.05
N LYS A 239 7.71 -10.04 14.79
CA LYS A 239 8.82 -9.23 15.24
C LYS A 239 9.28 -8.30 14.13
N VAL A 240 9.12 -6.99 14.30
CA VAL A 240 9.65 -6.00 13.37
C VAL A 240 11.18 -6.04 13.38
N VAL A 241 11.80 -6.27 12.23
CA VAL A 241 13.26 -6.37 12.09
C VAL A 241 13.88 -5.15 11.42
N ASN A 242 13.11 -4.42 10.63
CA ASN A 242 13.57 -3.18 10.00
C ASN A 242 12.39 -2.27 9.64
N ILE A 243 12.59 -0.97 9.79
CA ILE A 243 11.68 0.07 9.32
C ILE A 243 12.51 1.09 8.57
N ARG A 244 12.04 1.47 7.38
CA ARG A 244 12.64 2.55 6.60
C ARG A 244 11.56 3.43 6.01
N THR A 245 11.89 4.70 5.86
CA THR A 245 11.06 5.62 5.10
C THR A 245 11.87 6.27 3.98
N LYS A 246 11.19 6.74 2.96
CA LYS A 246 11.83 7.45 1.83
C LYS A 246 10.86 8.38 1.14
N GLY A 247 11.45 9.28 0.38
CA GLY A 247 10.73 10.25 -0.44
C GLY A 247 10.12 11.37 0.39
N ILE A 248 9.98 12.50 -0.23
CA ILE A 248 9.27 13.65 0.30
C ILE A 248 8.49 14.30 -0.84
N HIS A 249 7.32 14.82 -0.53
CA HIS A 249 6.56 15.71 -1.41
C HIS A 249 6.17 16.92 -0.60
N ILE A 250 6.67 18.08 -0.99
CA ILE A 250 6.43 19.37 -0.32
C ILE A 250 5.29 20.14 -0.96
N THR A 251 4.86 19.71 -2.14
CA THR A 251 3.70 20.27 -2.82
C THR A 251 2.64 19.20 -3.07
N PRO A 252 1.35 19.55 -3.03
CA PRO A 252 0.32 18.68 -3.54
C PRO A 252 0.62 18.43 -5.02
N LYS A 253 0.82 17.18 -5.42
CA LYS A 253 0.90 16.84 -6.84
C LYS A 253 -0.50 17.02 -7.43
N TYR A 254 -0.85 18.23 -7.80
CA TYR A 254 -1.87 18.39 -8.82
C TYR A 254 -1.27 17.79 -10.09
N HIS A 255 -2.02 16.94 -10.78
CA HIS A 255 -1.70 16.58 -12.16
C HIS A 255 -1.82 17.86 -13.01
N VAL A 256 -0.79 18.69 -12.96
CA VAL A 256 -0.66 19.81 -13.86
C VAL A 256 -0.35 19.18 -15.23
N LYS A 257 -1.37 19.13 -16.08
CA LYS A 257 -1.16 18.94 -17.52
C LYS A 257 -0.07 19.91 -17.90
N LYS A 258 1.01 19.44 -18.53
CA LYS A 258 2.20 20.13 -19.03
C LYS A 258 2.35 21.59 -18.56
N PRO A 259 3.48 21.97 -17.95
CA PRO A 259 3.68 23.33 -17.47
C PRO A 259 3.39 24.32 -18.60
N CYS A 260 2.49 25.26 -18.35
CA CYS A 260 2.06 26.23 -19.36
C CYS A 260 3.06 27.37 -19.55
N SER A 261 4.10 27.48 -18.69
CA SER A 261 5.11 28.54 -18.79
C SER A 261 6.52 28.10 -18.39
N TYR A 262 7.51 28.84 -18.90
CA TYR A 262 8.93 28.66 -18.54
C TYR A 262 9.18 28.85 -17.02
N LEU A 263 8.47 29.77 -16.38
CA LEU A 263 8.52 30.03 -14.93
C LEU A 263 8.04 28.83 -14.11
N GLU A 264 6.96 28.16 -14.53
CA GLU A 264 6.48 26.93 -13.86
C GLU A 264 7.50 25.80 -13.97
N THR A 265 8.20 25.71 -15.10
CA THR A 265 9.27 24.72 -15.29
C THR A 265 10.47 24.99 -14.37
N LEU A 266 10.88 26.24 -14.21
CA LEU A 266 11.96 26.64 -13.31
C LEU A 266 11.58 26.36 -11.84
N LEU A 267 10.38 26.77 -11.40
CA LEU A 267 9.88 26.49 -10.05
C LEU A 267 9.78 25.00 -9.75
N ASN A 268 9.35 24.20 -10.71
CA ASN A 268 9.29 22.74 -10.56
C ASN A 268 10.69 22.12 -10.43
N ASN A 269 11.69 22.62 -11.15
CA ASN A 269 13.07 22.17 -11.04
C ASN A 269 13.69 22.50 -9.67
N GLU A 270 13.44 23.70 -9.15
CA GLU A 270 13.90 24.10 -7.80
C GLU A 270 13.26 23.23 -6.73
N ILE A 271 11.95 22.99 -6.81
CA ILE A 271 11.23 22.11 -5.91
C ILE A 271 11.81 20.69 -5.95
N GLU A 272 12.10 20.16 -7.13
CA GLU A 272 12.70 18.82 -7.28
C GLU A 272 14.10 18.72 -6.65
N ILE A 273 14.91 19.79 -6.76
CA ILE A 273 16.22 19.86 -6.10
C ILE A 273 16.05 19.87 -4.58
N ILE A 274 15.14 20.68 -4.06
CA ILE A 274 14.85 20.76 -2.63
C ILE A 274 14.34 19.39 -2.12
N GLU A 275 13.43 18.75 -2.85
CA GLU A 275 12.94 17.41 -2.51
C GLU A 275 14.09 16.38 -2.47
N LYS A 276 15.04 16.42 -3.40
CA LYS A 276 16.20 15.52 -3.40
C LYS A 276 17.12 15.74 -2.20
N VAL A 277 17.38 16.99 -1.84
CA VAL A 277 18.19 17.34 -0.66
C VAL A 277 17.49 16.90 0.62
N LEU A 278 16.22 17.20 0.75
CA LEU A 278 15.42 16.78 1.93
C LEU A 278 15.28 15.26 2.00
N ASP A 279 15.15 14.54 0.88
CA ASP A 279 15.05 13.07 0.86
C ASP A 279 16.32 12.41 1.48
N PHE A 280 17.49 13.02 1.30
CA PHE A 280 18.72 12.56 1.96
C PHE A 280 18.59 12.58 3.50
N PHE A 281 17.96 13.59 4.06
CA PHE A 281 17.74 13.71 5.51
C PHE A 281 16.60 12.82 5.99
N VAL A 282 15.46 12.80 5.30
CA VAL A 282 14.30 12.00 5.72
C VAL A 282 14.53 10.50 5.62
N ARG A 283 15.48 10.03 4.79
CA ARG A 283 15.90 8.62 4.75
C ARG A 283 16.59 8.14 6.03
N ARG A 284 17.16 9.07 6.81
CA ARG A 284 17.83 8.79 8.10
C ARG A 284 16.92 8.92 9.30
N THR A 285 15.72 9.46 9.07
CA THR A 285 14.64 9.59 10.04
C THR A 285 13.48 8.70 9.60
N LEU A 286 12.40 8.68 10.36
CA LEU A 286 11.15 8.03 9.95
C LEU A 286 10.14 9.03 9.36
N TRP A 287 10.62 10.09 8.71
CA TRP A 287 9.81 11.20 8.18
C TRP A 287 9.54 11.15 6.67
N GLY A 288 10.05 10.14 5.96
CA GLY A 288 9.73 9.94 4.54
C GLY A 288 8.26 9.59 4.33
N HIS A 289 7.68 9.99 3.18
CA HIS A 289 6.26 9.79 2.91
C HIS A 289 5.88 8.34 2.59
N ARG A 290 6.84 7.50 2.23
CA ARG A 290 6.66 6.06 2.05
C ARG A 290 7.31 5.30 3.19
N LEU A 291 6.52 4.50 3.86
CA LEU A 291 6.92 3.61 4.93
C LEU A 291 7.13 2.21 4.37
N LYS A 292 8.24 1.56 4.72
CA LYS A 292 8.47 0.15 4.45
C LYS A 292 8.93 -0.56 5.70
N VAL A 293 8.27 -1.66 6.01
CA VAL A 293 8.49 -2.46 7.22
C VAL A 293 8.80 -3.89 6.81
N TRP A 294 9.79 -4.48 7.48
CA TRP A 294 10.12 -5.90 7.42
C TRP A 294 9.88 -6.51 8.78
N ALA A 295 9.09 -7.56 8.81
CA ALA A 295 8.76 -8.27 10.04
C ALA A 295 8.92 -9.77 9.85
N LYS A 296 9.43 -10.46 10.85
CA LYS A 296 9.59 -11.93 10.84
C LYS A 296 8.51 -12.57 11.70
N LYS A 297 8.06 -13.74 11.24
CA LYS A 297 7.35 -14.68 12.09
C LYS A 297 8.30 -15.22 13.12
N GLY A 298 7.91 -15.16 14.41
CA GLY A 298 8.63 -15.74 15.52
C GLY A 298 8.71 -17.27 15.48
#